data_6cf2b99ed85a3bc78e28e92afdaeba7a
#
_entry.id   6cf2b99ed85a3bc78e28e92afdaeba7a
#
_cell.length_a   1.000
_cell.length_b   1.000
_cell.length_c   1.000
_cell.angle_alpha   90.00
_cell.angle_beta   90.00
_cell.angle_gamma   90.00
#
_symmetry.space_group_name_H-M   'P 1'
#
loop_
_entity.id
_entity.type
_entity.pdbx_description
1 polymer ?
#
loop_
_entity_poly.entity_id
_entity_poly.type
_entity_poly.pdbx_seq_one_letter_code
_entity_poly.pdbx_strand_id
1 'polypeptide(L)'
;AVEPGSVKLAVLPEMVLPIEPQGDADADELARLRQHARELGAPLLFGARGRRAVGNETGAPLNSVFLLEPQGLADYRYDKRRLVPVVERTLILPFGVPERMRPAGDFAAGDTWSLAEVEGIAFGAMICFESSFAEVSRGLRTAGADVLVNLTNDAWFGREPGHARTAALWQHPAHLVMRAIENRVGVVRAANSGLSWVVDPRGRVRASIGLFEEGVRVAEVETTDVTTLYARVGDLVGTSCAAVLVLTLLMAWTGRRPGAGRP
;
A
#
# COMPACT_ATOMS: atom_id res chain seq x y z
N ALA A 1 3.41 -11.14 25.49
CA ALA A 1 4.41 -11.68 24.54
C ALA A 1 3.69 -12.61 23.57
N VAL A 2 4.15 -12.66 22.32
CA VAL A 2 3.66 -13.62 21.30
C VAL A 2 4.43 -14.92 21.50
N GLU A 3 3.74 -16.05 21.53
CA GLU A 3 4.41 -17.35 21.67
C GLU A 3 5.15 -17.71 20.35
N PRO A 4 6.40 -18.17 20.40
CA PRO A 4 7.12 -18.58 19.20
C PRO A 4 6.37 -19.64 18.39
N GLY A 5 6.27 -19.46 17.08
CA GLY A 5 5.56 -20.34 16.17
C GLY A 5 4.03 -20.27 16.22
N SER A 6 3.45 -19.36 17.03
CA SER A 6 2.00 -19.18 17.10
C SER A 6 1.43 -18.32 15.96
N VAL A 7 2.28 -17.65 15.19
CA VAL A 7 1.89 -16.79 14.06
C VAL A 7 2.60 -17.23 12.78
N LYS A 8 1.94 -17.06 11.64
CA LYS A 8 2.49 -17.41 10.33
C LYS A 8 3.30 -16.28 9.71
N LEU A 9 2.98 -15.05 10.03
CA LEU A 9 3.62 -13.85 9.49
C LEU A 9 3.51 -12.72 10.50
N ALA A 10 4.59 -11.99 10.72
CA ALA A 10 4.55 -10.70 11.39
C ALA A 10 4.68 -9.57 10.38
N VAL A 11 3.89 -8.51 10.56
CA VAL A 11 3.87 -7.35 9.66
C VAL A 11 4.31 -6.11 10.43
N LEU A 12 5.33 -5.44 9.92
CA LEU A 12 5.85 -4.19 10.45
C LEU A 12 5.44 -3.01 9.55
N PRO A 13 5.41 -1.77 10.06
CA PRO A 13 5.02 -0.59 9.28
C PRO A 13 5.95 -0.23 8.11
N GLU A 14 5.53 0.76 7.31
CA GLU A 14 6.30 1.36 6.23
C GLU A 14 7.57 2.04 6.77
N MET A 15 8.71 1.81 6.08
CA MET A 15 10.00 2.45 6.39
C MET A 15 10.33 2.42 7.88
N VAL A 16 9.96 1.32 8.53
CA VAL A 16 10.17 1.12 9.98
C VAL A 16 11.64 1.12 10.34
N LEU A 17 12.49 0.68 9.41
CA LEU A 17 13.94 0.72 9.51
C LEU A 17 14.51 1.56 8.36
N PRO A 18 15.41 2.50 8.64
CA PRO A 18 16.08 3.31 7.63
C PRO A 18 17.25 2.56 6.97
N ILE A 19 17.05 1.29 6.61
CA ILE A 19 18.07 0.39 6.05
C ILE A 19 17.79 0.08 4.57
N GLU A 20 18.84 -0.39 3.90
CA GLU A 20 18.79 -0.99 2.57
C GLU A 20 19.10 -2.49 2.69
N PRO A 21 18.09 -3.37 2.85
CA PRO A 21 18.30 -4.79 3.18
C PRO A 21 19.14 -5.57 2.16
N GLN A 22 19.24 -5.05 0.94
CA GLN A 22 20.03 -5.65 -0.15
C GLN A 22 21.47 -5.11 -0.22
N GLY A 23 21.85 -4.17 0.70
CA GLY A 23 23.19 -3.58 0.77
C GLY A 23 23.98 -4.11 1.96
N ASP A 24 25.31 -4.13 1.83
CA ASP A 24 26.20 -4.61 2.88
C ASP A 24 26.30 -3.65 4.08
N ALA A 25 25.99 -2.38 3.86
CA ALA A 25 26.14 -1.33 4.91
C ALA A 25 25.26 -1.54 6.13
N ASP A 26 24.11 -2.20 5.96
CA ASP A 26 23.08 -2.41 7.01
C ASP A 26 23.01 -3.86 7.47
N ALA A 27 24.04 -4.67 7.23
CA ALA A 27 24.05 -6.09 7.53
C ALA A 27 23.81 -6.41 9.02
N ASP A 28 24.35 -5.60 9.93
CA ASP A 28 24.17 -5.78 11.38
C ASP A 28 22.73 -5.56 11.82
N GLU A 29 22.06 -4.53 11.28
CA GLU A 29 20.66 -4.26 11.58
C GLU A 29 19.72 -5.33 11.01
N LEU A 30 20.01 -5.78 9.79
CA LEU A 30 19.30 -6.90 9.19
C LEU A 30 19.51 -8.21 9.99
N ALA A 31 20.72 -8.43 10.54
CA ALA A 31 21.00 -9.58 11.39
C ALA A 31 20.20 -9.54 12.71
N ARG A 32 20.04 -8.37 13.33
CA ARG A 32 19.18 -8.19 14.51
C ARG A 32 17.73 -8.47 14.21
N LEU A 33 17.21 -7.92 13.09
CA LEU A 33 15.85 -8.19 12.66
C LEU A 33 15.60 -9.68 12.36
N ARG A 34 16.61 -10.34 11.76
CA ARG A 34 16.58 -11.79 11.53
C ARG A 34 16.58 -12.59 12.83
N GLN A 35 17.26 -12.13 13.87
CA GLN A 35 17.20 -12.75 15.18
C GLN A 35 15.77 -12.71 15.73
N HIS A 36 15.06 -11.58 15.62
CA HIS A 36 13.66 -11.48 16.02
C HIS A 36 12.74 -12.43 15.22
N ALA A 37 12.98 -12.58 13.91
CA ALA A 37 12.25 -13.57 13.11
C ALA A 37 12.45 -15.01 13.62
N ARG A 38 13.67 -15.36 14.04
CA ARG A 38 14.00 -16.66 14.63
C ARG A 38 13.35 -16.86 16.00
N GLU A 39 13.41 -15.85 16.86
CA GLU A 39 12.81 -15.89 18.20
C GLU A 39 11.28 -15.99 18.11
N LEU A 40 10.68 -15.32 17.14
CA LEU A 40 9.24 -15.41 16.86
C LEU A 40 8.86 -16.75 16.19
N GLY A 41 9.79 -17.39 15.49
CA GLY A 41 9.53 -18.58 14.68
C GLY A 41 8.67 -18.31 13.45
N ALA A 42 8.67 -17.06 12.94
CA ALA A 42 7.86 -16.64 11.81
C ALA A 42 8.59 -15.59 10.96
N PRO A 43 8.33 -15.52 9.64
CA PRO A 43 8.85 -14.48 8.78
C PRO A 43 8.28 -13.10 9.15
N LEU A 44 9.04 -12.06 8.79
CA LEU A 44 8.69 -10.65 8.97
C LEU A 44 8.48 -9.98 7.60
N LEU A 45 7.33 -9.38 7.38
CA LEU A 45 7.07 -8.49 6.24
C LEU A 45 7.25 -7.05 6.71
N PHE A 46 8.19 -6.31 6.13
CA PHE A 46 8.59 -5.01 6.63
C PHE A 46 8.92 -4.00 5.52
N GLY A 47 8.70 -2.72 5.81
CA GLY A 47 9.02 -1.61 4.91
C GLY A 47 10.43 -1.09 5.13
N ALA A 48 11.20 -0.98 4.05
CA ALA A 48 12.55 -0.44 4.04
C ALA A 48 12.88 0.21 2.69
N ARG A 49 14.07 0.80 2.57
CA ARG A 49 14.55 1.38 1.32
C ARG A 49 15.07 0.29 0.38
N GLY A 50 14.55 0.26 -0.82
CA GLY A 50 15.11 -0.52 -1.93
C GLY A 50 15.91 0.35 -2.89
N ARG A 51 16.61 -0.28 -3.83
CA ARG A 51 17.25 0.41 -4.94
C ARG A 51 16.93 -0.27 -6.26
N ARG A 52 16.76 0.56 -7.30
CA ARG A 52 16.64 0.05 -8.66
C ARG A 52 18.05 -0.29 -9.16
N ALA A 53 18.25 -1.51 -9.64
CA ALA A 53 19.48 -1.85 -10.34
C ALA A 53 19.47 -1.23 -11.75
N VAL A 54 20.54 -0.54 -12.13
CA VAL A 54 20.73 0.02 -13.47
C VAL A 54 22.13 -0.39 -13.94
N GLY A 55 22.23 -1.56 -14.56
CA GLY A 55 23.53 -2.13 -14.91
C GLY A 55 24.40 -2.33 -13.64
N ASN A 56 25.61 -1.76 -13.64
CA ASN A 56 26.54 -1.79 -12.50
C ASN A 56 26.44 -0.53 -11.60
N GLU A 57 25.51 0.39 -11.89
CA GLU A 57 25.36 1.62 -11.12
C GLU A 57 24.21 1.53 -10.13
N THR A 58 24.35 2.27 -9.03
CA THR A 58 23.32 2.39 -8.00
C THR A 58 22.20 3.29 -8.53
N GLY A 59 21.04 2.70 -8.81
CA GLY A 59 19.89 3.43 -9.35
C GLY A 59 19.10 4.22 -8.28
N ALA A 60 17.97 4.79 -8.72
CA ALA A 60 17.10 5.59 -7.87
C ALA A 60 16.58 4.80 -6.65
N PRO A 61 16.38 5.45 -5.50
CA PRO A 61 15.81 4.82 -4.32
C PRO A 61 14.36 4.39 -4.57
N LEU A 62 13.96 3.32 -3.90
CA LEU A 62 12.62 2.75 -3.94
C LEU A 62 12.05 2.69 -2.51
N ASN A 63 10.77 2.95 -2.36
CA ASN A 63 10.04 2.64 -1.13
C ASN A 63 9.52 1.21 -1.28
N SER A 64 10.04 0.28 -0.48
CA SER A 64 9.89 -1.15 -0.74
C SER A 64 9.43 -1.94 0.48
N VAL A 65 8.81 -3.08 0.21
CA VAL A 65 8.48 -4.11 1.20
C VAL A 65 9.34 -5.34 0.93
N PHE A 66 9.91 -5.88 1.99
CA PHE A 66 10.74 -7.08 1.98
C PHE A 66 10.14 -8.17 2.86
N LEU A 67 10.46 -9.41 2.57
CA LEU A 67 10.17 -10.57 3.41
C LEU A 67 11.49 -11.09 4.00
N LEU A 68 11.58 -11.13 5.33
CA LEU A 68 12.71 -11.67 6.06
C LEU A 68 12.28 -12.96 6.75
N GLU A 69 12.77 -14.07 6.26
CA GLU A 69 12.57 -15.37 6.87
C GLU A 69 13.59 -15.62 8.01
N PRO A 70 13.32 -16.54 8.93
CA PRO A 70 14.30 -16.95 9.97
C PRO A 70 15.66 -17.38 9.38
N GLN A 71 15.68 -17.87 8.13
CA GLN A 71 16.88 -18.31 7.41
C GLN A 71 17.63 -17.15 6.73
N GLY A 72 16.94 -16.09 6.33
CA GLY A 72 17.52 -14.94 5.64
C GLY A 72 16.51 -14.12 4.87
N LEU A 73 16.99 -13.12 4.16
CA LEU A 73 16.16 -12.31 3.27
C LEU A 73 15.67 -13.19 2.12
N ALA A 74 14.35 -13.24 1.93
CA ALA A 74 13.73 -13.96 0.83
C ALA A 74 13.95 -13.22 -0.50
N ASP A 75 13.86 -13.95 -1.62
CA ASP A 75 13.84 -13.33 -2.96
C ASP A 75 12.46 -12.75 -3.26
N TYR A 76 12.06 -11.81 -2.41
CA TYR A 76 10.82 -11.05 -2.53
C TYR A 76 11.07 -9.58 -2.28
N ARG A 77 10.55 -8.77 -3.18
CA ARG A 77 10.46 -7.32 -3.02
C ARG A 77 9.23 -6.79 -3.76
N TYR A 78 8.48 -5.93 -3.09
CA TYR A 78 7.44 -5.10 -3.71
C TYR A 78 7.86 -3.64 -3.62
N ASP A 79 7.86 -2.94 -4.73
CA ASP A 79 8.21 -1.53 -4.80
C ASP A 79 6.96 -0.68 -5.00
N LYS A 80 6.82 0.39 -4.22
CA LYS A 80 5.67 1.30 -4.26
C LYS A 80 5.44 1.84 -5.67
N ARG A 81 4.25 1.60 -6.20
CA ARG A 81 3.87 1.97 -7.57
C ARG A 81 3.23 3.35 -7.64
N ARG A 82 2.46 3.73 -6.60
CA ARG A 82 1.76 5.01 -6.50
C ARG A 82 2.44 5.91 -5.48
N LEU A 83 3.40 6.68 -5.97
CA LEU A 83 4.17 7.63 -5.16
C LEU A 83 3.31 8.83 -4.77
N VAL A 84 3.50 9.35 -3.55
CA VAL A 84 2.85 10.57 -3.08
C VAL A 84 3.46 11.77 -3.82
N PRO A 85 2.65 12.52 -4.59
CA PRO A 85 3.13 13.71 -5.27
C PRO A 85 3.73 14.73 -4.28
N VAL A 86 4.79 15.42 -4.66
CA VAL A 86 5.51 16.43 -3.86
C VAL A 86 6.33 15.84 -2.70
N VAL A 87 5.90 14.72 -2.10
CA VAL A 87 6.57 14.10 -0.95
C VAL A 87 7.62 13.08 -1.40
N GLU A 88 7.22 12.16 -2.27
CA GLU A 88 8.07 11.05 -2.76
C GLU A 88 8.54 11.26 -4.20
N ARG A 89 7.89 12.16 -4.93
CA ARG A 89 8.19 12.45 -6.33
C ARG A 89 8.09 13.92 -6.63
N THR A 90 9.10 14.47 -7.31
CA THR A 90 9.05 15.84 -7.84
C THR A 90 7.91 15.96 -8.86
N LEU A 91 7.02 16.94 -8.65
CA LEU A 91 6.05 17.29 -9.69
C LEU A 91 6.76 17.98 -10.85
N ILE A 92 6.61 17.44 -12.05
CA ILE A 92 7.07 18.11 -13.26
C ILE A 92 6.07 19.23 -13.56
N LEU A 93 6.40 20.44 -13.13
CA LEU A 93 5.65 21.63 -13.49
C LEU A 93 6.31 22.30 -14.71
N PRO A 94 5.54 22.90 -15.62
CA PRO A 94 6.08 23.55 -16.83
C PRO A 94 7.04 24.71 -16.53
N PHE A 95 7.02 25.23 -15.28
CA PHE A 95 7.88 26.33 -14.83
C PHE A 95 9.07 25.88 -13.97
N GLY A 96 9.31 24.55 -13.87
CA GLY A 96 10.27 23.99 -12.93
C GLY A 96 9.76 23.94 -11.49
N VAL A 97 10.46 23.20 -10.64
CA VAL A 97 10.15 23.09 -9.21
C VAL A 97 11.24 23.82 -8.43
N PRO A 98 10.89 24.82 -7.58
CA PRO A 98 11.86 25.45 -6.70
C PRO A 98 12.58 24.39 -5.85
N GLU A 99 13.89 24.54 -5.65
CA GLU A 99 14.71 23.54 -4.95
C GLU A 99 14.19 23.22 -3.54
N ARG A 100 13.64 24.21 -2.83
CA ARG A 100 12.97 24.06 -1.54
C ARG A 100 11.70 23.20 -1.55
N MET A 101 11.14 22.91 -2.73
CA MET A 101 9.94 22.08 -2.93
C MET A 101 10.30 20.71 -3.54
N ARG A 102 11.59 20.44 -3.74
CA ARG A 102 12.01 19.11 -4.16
C ARG A 102 11.94 18.17 -2.95
N PRO A 103 11.37 16.97 -3.10
CA PRO A 103 11.36 15.98 -2.03
C PRO A 103 12.80 15.63 -1.63
N ALA A 104 12.98 15.21 -0.38
CA ALA A 104 14.30 14.82 0.16
C ALA A 104 14.89 13.58 -0.56
N GLY A 105 14.11 12.93 -1.43
CA GLY A 105 14.54 11.87 -2.34
C GLY A 105 13.49 11.68 -3.41
N ASP A 106 13.89 11.69 -4.67
CA ASP A 106 13.02 11.27 -5.77
C ASP A 106 13.01 9.74 -5.80
N PHE A 107 12.00 9.14 -5.21
CA PHE A 107 11.78 7.70 -5.32
C PHE A 107 11.36 7.33 -6.73
N ALA A 108 11.83 6.18 -7.21
CA ALA A 108 11.30 5.58 -8.42
C ALA A 108 10.03 4.79 -8.09
N ALA A 109 9.10 4.75 -9.05
CA ALA A 109 7.90 3.93 -8.92
C ALA A 109 8.18 2.47 -9.29
N GLY A 110 7.61 1.53 -8.56
CA GLY A 110 7.58 0.11 -8.92
C GLY A 110 6.71 -0.15 -10.16
N ASP A 111 6.90 -1.30 -10.80
CA ASP A 111 6.22 -1.70 -12.03
C ASP A 111 5.64 -3.12 -11.99
N THR A 112 5.91 -3.90 -10.94
CA THR A 112 5.49 -5.28 -10.79
C THR A 112 4.38 -5.46 -9.74
N TRP A 113 3.64 -6.57 -9.83
CA TRP A 113 2.69 -7.04 -8.84
C TRP A 113 3.29 -8.25 -8.11
N SER A 114 4.39 -8.02 -7.36
CA SER A 114 5.05 -9.10 -6.59
C SER A 114 4.21 -9.51 -5.40
N LEU A 115 4.14 -10.82 -5.14
CA LEU A 115 3.45 -11.38 -3.98
C LEU A 115 4.47 -12.08 -3.08
N ALA A 116 4.35 -11.92 -1.76
CA ALA A 116 5.10 -12.68 -0.79
C ALA A 116 4.36 -14.00 -0.52
N GLU A 117 5.05 -15.13 -0.62
CA GLU A 117 4.47 -16.43 -0.30
C GLU A 117 4.96 -16.90 1.07
N VAL A 118 4.03 -17.25 1.94
CA VAL A 118 4.31 -17.83 3.25
C VAL A 118 3.35 -18.99 3.49
N GLU A 119 3.88 -20.19 3.64
CA GLU A 119 3.10 -21.42 3.87
C GLU A 119 1.95 -21.63 2.87
N GLY A 120 2.19 -21.30 1.60
CA GLY A 120 1.20 -21.46 0.53
C GLY A 120 0.11 -20.38 0.50
N ILE A 121 0.24 -19.32 1.28
CA ILE A 121 -0.63 -18.13 1.27
C ILE A 121 0.12 -16.98 0.58
N ALA A 122 -0.52 -16.37 -0.43
CA ALA A 122 0.03 -15.25 -1.17
C ALA A 122 -0.40 -13.91 -0.57
N PHE A 123 0.56 -13.10 -0.15
CA PHE A 123 0.34 -11.78 0.43
C PHE A 123 0.69 -10.67 -0.57
N GLY A 124 -0.28 -9.82 -0.88
CA GLY A 124 -0.10 -8.65 -1.73
C GLY A 124 0.13 -7.39 -0.90
N ALA A 125 1.34 -6.82 -0.98
CA ALA A 125 1.69 -5.62 -0.22
C ALA A 125 1.22 -4.35 -0.94
N MET A 126 0.68 -3.40 -0.17
CA MET A 126 0.39 -2.02 -0.55
C MET A 126 1.12 -1.08 0.42
N ILE A 127 1.74 -0.03 -0.09
CA ILE A 127 2.49 0.89 0.75
C ILE A 127 1.71 2.20 0.92
N CYS A 128 1.29 2.51 2.17
CA CYS A 128 0.73 3.79 2.59
C CYS A 128 -0.42 4.25 1.67
N PHE A 129 -0.22 5.34 0.95
CA PHE A 129 -1.15 6.00 0.03
C PHE A 129 -1.76 5.07 -1.03
N GLU A 130 -1.12 3.95 -1.35
CA GLU A 130 -1.62 2.96 -2.31
C GLU A 130 -2.97 2.37 -1.92
N SER A 131 -3.31 2.32 -0.63
CA SER A 131 -4.63 1.89 -0.15
C SER A 131 -5.78 2.73 -0.72
N SER A 132 -5.50 3.99 -1.10
CA SER A 132 -6.47 4.90 -1.70
C SER A 132 -6.79 4.55 -3.16
N PHE A 133 -5.94 3.77 -3.83
CA PHE A 133 -6.08 3.41 -5.24
C PHE A 133 -6.65 2.01 -5.40
N ALA A 134 -7.88 1.94 -5.86
CA ALA A 134 -8.57 0.68 -6.07
C ALA A 134 -7.88 -0.24 -7.09
N GLU A 135 -7.21 0.33 -8.09
CA GLU A 135 -6.45 -0.44 -9.07
C GLU A 135 -5.25 -1.18 -8.47
N VAL A 136 -4.65 -0.67 -7.37
CA VAL A 136 -3.53 -1.34 -6.71
C VAL A 136 -3.99 -2.62 -6.02
N SER A 137 -5.02 -2.53 -5.17
CA SER A 137 -5.59 -3.70 -4.50
C SER A 137 -6.14 -4.72 -5.49
N ARG A 138 -6.80 -4.24 -6.55
CA ARG A 138 -7.33 -5.09 -7.62
C ARG A 138 -6.20 -5.77 -8.41
N GLY A 139 -5.13 -5.06 -8.74
CA GLY A 139 -3.96 -5.60 -9.42
C GLY A 139 -3.31 -6.74 -8.62
N LEU A 140 -3.10 -6.55 -7.31
CA LEU A 140 -2.57 -7.58 -6.41
C LEU A 140 -3.52 -8.78 -6.30
N ARG A 141 -4.83 -8.54 -6.15
CA ARG A 141 -5.82 -9.63 -6.11
C ARG A 141 -5.86 -10.41 -7.43
N THR A 142 -5.77 -9.73 -8.57
CA THR A 142 -5.74 -10.37 -9.89
C THR A 142 -4.43 -11.15 -10.11
N ALA A 143 -3.34 -10.70 -9.51
CA ALA A 143 -2.06 -11.43 -9.51
C ALA A 143 -2.07 -12.67 -8.62
N GLY A 144 -3.11 -12.88 -7.79
CA GLY A 144 -3.30 -14.07 -6.99
C GLY A 144 -3.17 -13.86 -5.47
N ALA A 145 -3.17 -12.61 -4.98
CA ALA A 145 -3.09 -12.37 -3.53
C ALA A 145 -4.30 -12.97 -2.79
N ASP A 146 -4.04 -13.76 -1.75
CA ASP A 146 -5.03 -14.32 -0.83
C ASP A 146 -5.34 -13.37 0.33
N VAL A 147 -4.37 -12.52 0.67
CA VAL A 147 -4.45 -11.49 1.71
C VAL A 147 -3.79 -10.22 1.19
N LEU A 148 -4.41 -9.07 1.43
CA LEU A 148 -3.77 -7.77 1.19
C LEU A 148 -3.13 -7.26 2.49
N VAL A 149 -1.94 -6.68 2.37
CA VAL A 149 -1.20 -6.13 3.52
C VAL A 149 -0.87 -4.67 3.22
N ASN A 150 -1.25 -3.75 4.10
CA ASN A 150 -0.90 -2.34 3.98
C ASN A 150 0.10 -1.93 5.07
N LEU A 151 1.30 -1.59 4.66
CA LEU A 151 2.34 -1.03 5.52
C LEU A 151 2.33 0.48 5.37
N THR A 152 2.23 1.23 6.47
CA THR A 152 2.06 2.68 6.37
C THR A 152 2.74 3.46 7.49
N ASN A 153 3.10 4.70 7.16
CA ASN A 153 3.54 5.70 8.11
C ASN A 153 2.52 6.86 8.12
N ASP A 154 1.64 6.88 9.12
CA ASP A 154 0.59 7.89 9.26
C ASP A 154 1.03 9.14 10.06
N ALA A 155 2.29 9.25 10.47
CA ALA A 155 2.81 10.42 11.20
C ALA A 155 2.67 11.74 10.43
N TRP A 156 2.46 11.66 9.11
CA TRP A 156 2.16 12.80 8.25
C TRP A 156 0.79 13.46 8.55
N PHE A 157 -0.18 12.67 9.04
CA PHE A 157 -1.55 13.10 9.21
C PHE A 157 -1.88 13.61 10.61
N GLY A 158 -0.95 13.50 11.55
CA GLY A 158 -1.16 14.02 12.89
C GLY A 158 -0.16 13.50 13.90
N ARG A 159 -0.15 14.16 15.04
CA ARG A 159 0.71 13.88 16.19
C ARG A 159 -0.10 14.00 17.48
N GLU A 160 0.47 13.52 18.59
CA GLU A 160 0.06 14.01 19.90
C GLU A 160 0.68 15.41 20.14
N PRO A 161 0.01 16.32 20.80
CA PRO A 161 -1.34 16.23 21.36
C PRO A 161 -2.46 16.33 20.31
N GLY A 162 -3.68 15.94 20.69
CA GLY A 162 -4.84 15.75 19.81
C GLY A 162 -5.21 16.90 18.87
N HIS A 163 -4.81 18.15 19.16
CA HIS A 163 -5.07 19.30 18.28
C HIS A 163 -4.27 19.27 16.96
N ALA A 164 -3.24 18.43 16.88
CA ALA A 164 -2.48 18.21 15.65
C ALA A 164 -3.03 17.06 14.78
N ARG A 165 -4.17 16.45 15.16
CA ARG A 165 -4.79 15.33 14.44
C ARG A 165 -5.64 15.84 13.29
N THR A 166 -5.52 15.21 12.12
CA THR A 166 -6.37 15.48 10.95
C THR A 166 -7.34 14.33 10.70
N ALA A 167 -8.43 14.60 9.97
CA ALA A 167 -9.40 13.57 9.56
C ALA A 167 -8.75 12.43 8.74
N ALA A 168 -7.61 12.68 8.11
CA ALA A 168 -6.89 11.68 7.34
C ALA A 168 -6.47 10.45 8.16
N LEU A 169 -6.25 10.59 9.47
CA LEU A 169 -5.95 9.47 10.37
C LEU A 169 -7.06 8.40 10.39
N TRP A 170 -8.31 8.78 10.12
CA TRP A 170 -9.45 7.87 10.02
C TRP A 170 -9.84 7.56 8.58
N GLN A 171 -9.70 8.53 7.66
CA GLN A 171 -10.04 8.34 6.26
C GLN A 171 -9.08 7.36 5.57
N HIS A 172 -7.78 7.45 5.88
CA HIS A 172 -6.78 6.61 5.26
C HIS A 172 -7.00 5.10 5.55
N PRO A 173 -7.17 4.65 6.80
CA PRO A 173 -7.51 3.25 7.05
C PRO A 173 -8.89 2.84 6.52
N ALA A 174 -9.88 3.76 6.43
CA ALA A 174 -11.20 3.44 5.91
C ALA A 174 -11.17 2.98 4.43
N HIS A 175 -10.20 3.42 3.63
CA HIS A 175 -10.03 2.90 2.27
C HIS A 175 -9.84 1.39 2.26
N LEU A 176 -9.16 0.80 3.26
CA LEU A 176 -8.91 -0.64 3.31
C LEU A 176 -10.18 -1.46 3.54
N VAL A 177 -11.17 -0.90 4.22
CA VAL A 177 -12.50 -1.52 4.35
C VAL A 177 -13.13 -1.68 2.97
N MET A 178 -13.03 -0.64 2.12
CA MET A 178 -13.51 -0.73 0.73
C MET A 178 -12.69 -1.73 -0.09
N ARG A 179 -11.36 -1.73 0.05
CA ARG A 179 -10.48 -2.69 -0.65
C ARG A 179 -10.83 -4.14 -0.30
N ALA A 180 -11.13 -4.42 0.98
CA ALA A 180 -11.55 -5.73 1.44
C ALA A 180 -12.87 -6.17 0.79
N ILE A 181 -13.89 -5.29 0.77
CA ILE A 181 -15.21 -5.56 0.19
C ILE A 181 -15.14 -5.75 -1.33
N GLU A 182 -14.48 -4.83 -2.03
CA GLU A 182 -14.34 -4.81 -3.49
C GLU A 182 -13.67 -6.07 -4.02
N ASN A 183 -12.65 -6.55 -3.33
CA ASN A 183 -11.85 -7.69 -3.77
C ASN A 183 -12.24 -9.00 -3.07
N ARG A 184 -13.14 -8.95 -2.08
CA ARG A 184 -13.50 -10.11 -1.23
C ARG A 184 -12.26 -10.77 -0.64
N VAL A 185 -11.43 -10.01 0.05
CA VAL A 185 -10.13 -10.46 0.57
C VAL A 185 -9.90 -9.91 1.97
N GLY A 186 -9.25 -10.70 2.83
CA GLY A 186 -8.80 -10.20 4.13
C GLY A 186 -7.70 -9.15 3.97
N VAL A 187 -7.69 -8.15 4.85
CA VAL A 187 -6.69 -7.07 4.83
C VAL A 187 -6.04 -6.93 6.20
N VAL A 188 -4.72 -6.84 6.20
CA VAL A 188 -3.91 -6.49 7.38
C VAL A 188 -3.31 -5.10 7.17
N ARG A 189 -3.40 -4.24 8.16
CA ARG A 189 -2.75 -2.95 8.17
C ARG A 189 -1.81 -2.82 9.36
N ALA A 190 -0.55 -2.50 9.12
CA ALA A 190 0.43 -2.12 10.11
C ALA A 190 0.80 -0.64 9.93
N ALA A 191 0.51 0.18 10.94
CA ALA A 191 0.77 1.61 10.95
C ALA A 191 1.67 1.97 12.13
N ASN A 192 2.63 2.90 11.93
CA ASN A 192 3.52 3.32 13.01
C ASN A 192 2.83 4.22 14.06
N SER A 193 1.96 5.13 13.67
CA SER A 193 1.21 6.03 14.57
C SER A 193 -0.29 6.06 14.28
N GLY A 194 -0.70 5.47 13.16
CA GLY A 194 -2.09 5.36 12.73
C GLY A 194 -2.81 4.16 13.33
N LEU A 195 -4.05 3.96 12.89
CA LEU A 195 -4.82 2.77 13.23
C LEU A 195 -4.22 1.54 12.53
N SER A 196 -3.83 0.52 13.29
CA SER A 196 -3.51 -0.80 12.75
C SER A 196 -4.73 -1.70 12.85
N TRP A 197 -5.11 -2.36 11.75
CA TRP A 197 -6.35 -3.13 11.63
C TRP A 197 -6.14 -4.49 10.97
N VAL A 198 -6.98 -5.44 11.37
CA VAL A 198 -7.29 -6.64 10.59
C VAL A 198 -8.75 -6.54 10.15
N VAL A 199 -8.98 -6.59 8.85
CA VAL A 199 -10.30 -6.43 8.22
C VAL A 199 -10.68 -7.71 7.49
N ASP A 200 -11.90 -8.22 7.72
CA ASP A 200 -12.40 -9.41 7.04
C ASP A 200 -12.86 -9.09 5.59
N PRO A 201 -13.09 -10.09 4.73
CA PRO A 201 -13.54 -9.90 3.35
C PRO A 201 -14.91 -9.21 3.18
N ARG A 202 -15.61 -8.95 4.29
CA ARG A 202 -16.88 -8.21 4.34
C ARG A 202 -16.72 -6.79 4.86
N GLY A 203 -15.48 -6.34 5.10
CA GLY A 203 -15.15 -5.01 5.57
C GLY A 203 -15.32 -4.80 7.08
N ARG A 204 -15.42 -5.86 7.88
CA ARG A 204 -15.54 -5.75 9.35
C ARG A 204 -14.15 -5.74 9.97
N VAL A 205 -13.89 -4.77 10.84
CA VAL A 205 -12.65 -4.73 11.63
C VAL A 205 -12.73 -5.82 12.71
N ARG A 206 -11.80 -6.77 12.68
CA ARG A 206 -11.72 -7.92 13.58
C ARG A 206 -10.73 -7.70 14.71
N ALA A 207 -9.67 -6.93 14.45
CA ALA A 207 -8.68 -6.56 15.44
C ALA A 207 -8.16 -5.15 15.16
N SER A 208 -7.76 -4.43 16.22
CA SER A 208 -7.24 -3.06 16.09
C SER A 208 -6.17 -2.77 17.13
N ILE A 209 -5.25 -1.86 16.78
CA ILE A 209 -4.43 -1.05 17.68
C ILE A 209 -4.83 0.40 17.42
N GLY A 210 -5.02 1.18 18.47
CA GLY A 210 -5.51 2.55 18.41
C GLY A 210 -4.49 3.55 17.84
N LEU A 211 -4.95 4.79 17.67
CA LEU A 211 -4.06 5.90 17.25
C LEU A 211 -3.03 6.17 18.35
N PHE A 212 -1.75 6.25 17.97
CA PHE A 212 -0.62 6.54 18.84
C PHE A 212 -0.42 5.52 19.97
N GLU A 213 -1.00 4.35 19.84
CA GLU A 213 -0.80 3.24 20.77
C GLU A 213 0.32 2.34 20.27
N GLU A 214 1.28 2.05 21.14
CA GLU A 214 2.29 1.04 20.90
C GLU A 214 1.76 -0.34 21.26
N GLY A 215 1.96 -1.32 20.39
CA GLY A 215 1.51 -2.67 20.67
C GLY A 215 1.70 -3.66 19.54
N VAL A 216 1.45 -4.93 19.89
CA VAL A 216 1.37 -6.05 18.95
C VAL A 216 -0.01 -6.68 19.11
N ARG A 217 -0.64 -7.01 17.99
CA ARG A 217 -1.93 -7.70 17.96
C ARG A 217 -1.80 -8.96 17.11
N VAL A 218 -2.09 -10.09 17.72
CA VAL A 218 -2.26 -11.36 17.01
C VAL A 218 -3.72 -11.50 16.61
N ALA A 219 -3.97 -11.86 15.37
CA ALA A 219 -5.31 -12.06 14.86
C ALA A 219 -5.31 -13.03 13.67
N GLU A 220 -6.45 -13.68 13.46
CA GLU A 220 -6.69 -14.49 12.27
C GLU A 220 -7.16 -13.61 11.11
N VAL A 221 -6.68 -13.92 9.91
CA VAL A 221 -7.08 -13.27 8.67
C VAL A 221 -7.81 -14.27 7.79
N GLU A 222 -9.02 -13.92 7.38
CA GLU A 222 -9.81 -14.75 6.48
C GLU A 222 -9.27 -14.67 5.05
N THR A 223 -8.99 -15.82 4.43
CA THR A 223 -8.75 -15.97 2.99
C THR A 223 -10.03 -16.42 2.29
N THR A 224 -10.15 -16.18 0.99
CA THR A 224 -11.34 -16.57 0.21
C THR A 224 -11.00 -16.75 -1.27
N ASP A 225 -11.58 -17.77 -1.88
CA ASP A 225 -11.48 -18.04 -3.33
C ASP A 225 -12.46 -17.21 -4.17
N VAL A 226 -13.31 -16.41 -3.52
CA VAL A 226 -14.32 -15.61 -4.21
C VAL A 226 -13.68 -14.49 -5.01
N THR A 227 -13.87 -14.50 -6.32
CA THR A 227 -13.52 -13.38 -7.20
C THR A 227 -14.75 -12.56 -7.49
N THR A 228 -14.78 -11.30 -7.06
CA THR A 228 -15.90 -10.38 -7.29
C THR A 228 -16.00 -9.94 -8.74
N LEU A 229 -17.19 -9.47 -9.15
CA LEU A 229 -17.35 -8.82 -10.46
C LEU A 229 -16.41 -7.60 -10.56
N TYR A 230 -16.30 -6.82 -9.48
CA TYR A 230 -15.40 -5.67 -9.44
C TYR A 230 -13.92 -6.06 -9.67
N ALA A 231 -13.45 -7.14 -9.05
CA ALA A 231 -12.08 -7.62 -9.28
C ALA A 231 -11.83 -7.98 -10.76
N ARG A 232 -12.85 -8.51 -11.45
CA ARG A 232 -12.77 -8.90 -12.87
C ARG A 232 -12.79 -7.71 -13.82
N VAL A 233 -13.76 -6.80 -13.66
CA VAL A 233 -14.05 -5.75 -14.65
C VAL A 233 -13.68 -4.33 -14.19
N GLY A 234 -13.33 -4.14 -12.92
CA GLY A 234 -13.02 -2.84 -12.34
C GLY A 234 -14.27 -1.98 -12.12
N ASP A 235 -14.12 -0.67 -12.13
CA ASP A 235 -15.20 0.30 -11.96
C ASP A 235 -16.02 0.47 -13.25
N LEU A 236 -16.82 -0.55 -13.56
CA LEU A 236 -17.71 -0.54 -14.71
C LEU A 236 -18.80 0.53 -14.57
N VAL A 237 -19.31 0.75 -13.34
CA VAL A 237 -20.40 1.72 -13.10
C VAL A 237 -19.91 3.14 -13.35
N GLY A 238 -18.80 3.54 -12.75
CA GLY A 238 -18.22 4.86 -12.95
C GLY A 238 -17.86 5.12 -14.40
N THR A 239 -17.23 4.16 -15.07
CA THR A 239 -16.89 4.24 -16.49
C THR A 239 -18.14 4.38 -17.37
N SER A 240 -19.20 3.62 -17.10
CA SER A 240 -20.46 3.70 -17.83
C SER A 240 -21.16 5.06 -17.63
N CYS A 241 -21.21 5.55 -16.40
CA CYS A 241 -21.76 6.87 -16.09
C CYS A 241 -20.99 8.00 -16.81
N ALA A 242 -19.66 7.92 -16.81
CA ALA A 242 -18.82 8.88 -17.55
C ALA A 242 -19.10 8.83 -19.07
N ALA A 243 -19.23 7.63 -19.65
CA ALA A 243 -19.57 7.47 -21.06
C ALA A 243 -20.93 8.08 -21.40
N VAL A 244 -21.96 7.80 -20.59
CA VAL A 244 -23.31 8.37 -20.76
C VAL A 244 -23.26 9.90 -20.65
N LEU A 245 -22.53 10.46 -19.68
CA LEU A 245 -22.36 11.89 -19.54
C LEU A 245 -21.72 12.52 -20.79
N VAL A 246 -20.64 11.95 -21.29
CA VAL A 246 -19.97 12.42 -22.51
C VAL A 246 -20.91 12.37 -23.70
N LEU A 247 -21.65 11.26 -23.89
CA LEU A 247 -22.61 11.12 -24.98
C LEU A 247 -23.74 12.17 -24.90
N THR A 248 -24.30 12.39 -23.71
CA THR A 248 -25.36 13.41 -23.54
C THR A 248 -24.85 14.83 -23.81
N LEU A 249 -23.62 15.15 -23.39
CA LEU A 249 -23.00 16.46 -23.70
C LEU A 249 -22.75 16.63 -25.20
N LEU A 250 -22.30 15.60 -25.89
CA LEU A 250 -22.09 15.62 -27.35
C LEU A 250 -23.44 15.80 -28.09
N MET A 251 -24.49 15.09 -27.68
CA MET A 251 -25.83 15.26 -28.26
C MET A 251 -26.36 16.69 -28.04
N ALA A 252 -26.20 17.25 -26.84
CA ALA A 252 -26.62 18.61 -26.54
C ALA A 252 -25.83 19.66 -27.35
N TRP A 253 -24.56 19.41 -27.60
CA TRP A 253 -23.72 20.28 -28.42
C TRP A 253 -24.09 20.23 -29.89
N THR A 254 -24.30 19.04 -30.45
CA THR A 254 -24.70 18.85 -31.87
C THR A 254 -26.15 19.25 -32.13
N GLY A 255 -27.04 19.12 -31.15
CA GLY A 255 -28.44 19.53 -31.22
C GLY A 255 -28.65 21.07 -31.20
N ARG A 256 -27.66 21.85 -30.78
CA ARG A 256 -27.65 23.33 -30.88
C ARG A 256 -27.27 23.76 -32.32
N ARG A 257 -28.13 23.51 -33.29
CA ARG A 257 -28.00 24.21 -34.58
C ARG A 257 -28.20 25.69 -34.35
N PRO A 258 -27.30 26.57 -34.84
CA PRO A 258 -27.59 28.01 -34.84
C PRO A 258 -28.86 28.18 -35.63
N GLY A 259 -29.88 28.79 -34.99
CA GLY A 259 -31.16 29.09 -35.63
C GLY A 259 -30.90 29.82 -36.93
N ALA A 260 -31.39 29.28 -38.02
CA ALA A 260 -31.48 29.99 -39.29
C ALA A 260 -32.21 31.29 -39.02
N GLY A 261 -31.49 32.42 -39.21
CA GLY A 261 -32.10 33.75 -39.16
C GLY A 261 -33.34 33.75 -40.04
N ARG A 262 -34.47 34.12 -39.45
CA ARG A 262 -35.66 34.45 -40.22
C ARG A 262 -35.44 35.78 -40.91
N PRO A 263 -35.81 35.92 -42.15
CA PRO A 263 -35.70 37.14 -42.91
C PRO A 263 -36.58 38.25 -42.35
#